data_011b4524fcc478fc7f4ac778e6c2759c
#
_entry.id   011b4524fcc478fc7f4ac778e6c2759c
#
_cell.length_a   1.000
_cell.length_b   1.000
_cell.length_c   1.000
_cell.angle_alpha   90.00
_cell.angle_beta   90.00
_cell.angle_gamma   90.00
#
_symmetry.space_group_name_H-M   'P 1'
#
loop_
_entity.id
_entity.type
_entity.pdbx_description
1 polymer ?
#
loop_
_entity_poly.entity_id
_entity_poly.type
_entity_poly.pdbx_seq_one_letter_code
_entity_poly.pdbx_strand_id
1 'polypeptide(L)'
;MKPIEELTFTDDYMFGYVMRNPEICKELLERLLKIKIERLEYPELQKSISPYYEAKGVRLDVYVKDSDKVFDIEIQNGKKSNLGKRTRYYQSMIDIDNLLKGASYTALNESYIIFLCTFDPFEKGLPHYTFKTCCLQDSEVDIKDGAIKEIFNATAYATEQDVEISAFLKYIDSKEATDDFTDKINHIVELAKINEKFKGDYLAMNIRETDIY
;
A
#
# COMPACT_ATOMS: atom_id res chain seq x y z
N MET A 1 18.80 -10.48 9.46
CA MET A 1 18.18 -9.18 9.85
C MET A 1 18.97 -8.06 9.22
N LYS A 2 18.29 -7.09 8.60
CA LYS A 2 18.93 -5.88 8.05
C LYS A 2 19.30 -4.95 9.21
N PRO A 3 20.50 -4.34 9.22
CA PRO A 3 20.86 -3.36 10.24
C PRO A 3 19.90 -2.17 10.24
N ILE A 4 19.61 -1.60 11.41
CA ILE A 4 18.64 -0.49 11.55
C ILE A 4 19.09 0.73 10.73
N GLU A 5 20.38 0.98 10.70
CA GLU A 5 21.01 2.08 9.98
C GLU A 5 20.78 1.99 8.45
N GLU A 6 20.59 0.77 7.94
CA GLU A 6 20.38 0.48 6.53
C GLU A 6 18.89 0.43 6.15
N LEU A 7 17.97 0.54 7.13
CA LEU A 7 16.54 0.56 6.83
C LEU A 7 16.18 1.79 6.00
N THR A 8 15.32 1.57 5.03
CA THR A 8 14.77 2.60 4.15
C THR A 8 13.25 2.59 4.20
N PHE A 9 12.60 3.58 3.66
CA PHE A 9 11.14 3.64 3.56
C PHE A 9 10.52 2.37 2.95
N THR A 10 11.23 1.71 2.05
CA THR A 10 10.74 0.50 1.36
C THR A 10 10.89 -0.79 2.17
N ASP A 11 11.51 -0.76 3.34
CA ASP A 11 11.53 -1.91 4.24
C ASP A 11 10.19 -2.02 4.99
N ASP A 12 9.55 -3.18 4.99
CA ASP A 12 8.17 -3.41 5.48
C ASP A 12 7.92 -2.78 6.87
N TYR A 13 8.87 -2.96 7.80
CA TYR A 13 8.73 -2.41 9.15
C TYR A 13 8.82 -0.88 9.18
N MET A 14 9.75 -0.29 8.42
CA MET A 14 9.91 1.16 8.32
C MET A 14 8.70 1.78 7.59
N PHE A 15 8.23 1.14 6.51
CA PHE A 15 7.02 1.56 5.79
C PHE A 15 5.83 1.64 6.74
N GLY A 16 5.55 0.57 7.47
CA GLY A 16 4.50 0.57 8.48
C GLY A 16 4.69 1.65 9.54
N TYR A 17 5.91 1.87 10.02
CA TYR A 17 6.19 2.91 11.01
C TYR A 17 5.88 4.33 10.50
N VAL A 18 6.30 4.67 9.29
CA VAL A 18 6.02 5.97 8.66
C VAL A 18 4.52 6.15 8.40
N MET A 19 3.87 5.11 7.89
CA MET A 19 2.44 5.13 7.53
C MET A 19 1.50 5.13 8.74
N ARG A 20 1.99 4.97 9.98
CA ARG A 20 1.21 5.23 11.20
C ARG A 20 0.77 6.68 11.33
N ASN A 21 1.50 7.59 10.70
CA ASN A 21 1.13 9.00 10.69
C ASN A 21 -0.03 9.21 9.71
N PRO A 22 -1.25 9.54 10.19
CA PRO A 22 -2.43 9.68 9.33
C PRO A 22 -2.30 10.83 8.34
N GLU A 23 -1.54 11.88 8.66
CA GLU A 23 -1.30 13.01 7.74
C GLU A 23 -0.41 12.57 6.56
N ILE A 24 0.66 11.81 6.83
CA ILE A 24 1.51 11.25 5.78
C ILE A 24 0.72 10.25 4.92
N CYS A 25 -0.06 9.37 5.56
CA CYS A 25 -0.88 8.41 4.86
C CYS A 25 -1.92 9.09 3.96
N LYS A 26 -2.59 10.11 4.46
CA LYS A 26 -3.55 10.92 3.70
C LYS A 26 -2.88 11.61 2.50
N GLU A 27 -1.79 12.35 2.75
CA GLU A 27 -1.06 13.07 1.70
C GLU A 27 -0.56 12.11 0.61
N LEU A 28 -0.10 10.91 1.00
CA LEU A 28 0.30 9.86 0.04
C LEU A 28 -0.87 9.42 -0.84
N LEU A 29 -2.02 9.08 -0.24
CA LEU A 29 -3.20 8.63 -0.99
C LEU A 29 -3.73 9.71 -1.93
N GLU A 30 -3.85 10.95 -1.46
CA GLU A 30 -4.28 12.10 -2.28
C GLU A 30 -3.32 12.34 -3.45
N ARG A 31 -2.02 12.20 -3.22
CA ARG A 31 -0.97 12.33 -4.23
C ARG A 31 -1.06 11.25 -5.30
N LEU A 32 -1.18 9.98 -4.89
CA LEU A 32 -1.16 8.84 -5.80
C LEU A 32 -2.46 8.70 -6.61
N LEU A 33 -3.60 8.94 -5.96
CA LEU A 33 -4.91 8.67 -6.55
C LEU A 33 -5.56 9.91 -7.16
N LYS A 34 -5.03 11.11 -6.87
CA LYS A 34 -5.61 12.41 -7.28
C LYS A 34 -7.08 12.57 -6.87
N ILE A 35 -7.44 12.00 -5.73
CA ILE A 35 -8.74 12.15 -5.08
C ILE A 35 -8.57 12.96 -3.79
N LYS A 36 -9.66 13.58 -3.34
CA LYS A 36 -9.69 14.23 -2.04
C LYS A 36 -10.13 13.23 -0.98
N ILE A 37 -9.35 13.15 0.11
CA ILE A 37 -9.67 12.34 1.29
C ILE A 37 -10.23 13.27 2.38
N GLU A 38 -11.46 13.05 2.80
CA GLU A 38 -12.12 13.93 3.78
C GLU A 38 -11.67 13.61 5.20
N ARG A 39 -11.82 12.36 5.60
CA ARG A 39 -11.52 11.93 6.97
C ARG A 39 -10.90 10.54 6.98
N LEU A 40 -9.59 10.49 7.07
CA LEU A 40 -8.88 9.23 7.19
C LEU A 40 -9.06 8.67 8.62
N GLU A 41 -9.50 7.43 8.73
CA GLU A 41 -9.39 6.68 9.98
C GLU A 41 -7.92 6.36 10.26
N TYR A 42 -7.59 6.06 11.53
CA TYR A 42 -6.21 5.69 11.85
C TYR A 42 -5.78 4.46 11.06
N PRO A 43 -4.60 4.50 10.40
CA PRO A 43 -4.10 3.36 9.65
C PRO A 43 -3.93 2.13 10.54
N GLU A 44 -4.56 1.03 10.14
CA GLU A 44 -4.33 -0.28 10.73
C GLU A 44 -3.13 -0.93 10.05
N LEU A 45 -2.04 -1.10 10.79
CA LEU A 45 -0.83 -1.74 10.25
C LEU A 45 -0.87 -3.24 10.44
N GLN A 46 -0.39 -3.97 9.44
CA GLN A 46 -0.30 -5.42 9.49
C GLN A 46 -1.65 -6.07 9.84
N LYS A 47 -2.73 -5.48 9.32
CA LYS A 47 -4.08 -6.00 9.55
C LYS A 47 -4.20 -7.41 9.03
N SER A 48 -4.50 -8.34 9.92
CA SER A 48 -4.72 -9.74 9.57
C SER A 48 -6.21 -10.02 9.39
N ILE A 49 -6.57 -10.55 8.23
CA ILE A 49 -7.93 -10.99 7.93
C ILE A 49 -7.90 -12.50 7.70
N SER A 50 -8.65 -13.25 8.51
CA SER A 50 -8.77 -14.69 8.42
C SER A 50 -10.25 -15.08 8.57
N PRO A 51 -10.96 -15.37 7.48
CA PRO A 51 -12.41 -15.55 7.50
C PRO A 51 -12.83 -16.85 8.24
N TYR A 52 -12.00 -17.89 8.20
CA TYR A 52 -12.18 -19.15 8.94
C TYR A 52 -10.87 -19.93 9.02
N TYR A 53 -10.80 -20.91 9.93
CA TYR A 53 -9.57 -21.60 10.32
C TYR A 53 -8.80 -22.26 9.16
N GLU A 54 -9.48 -22.80 8.16
CA GLU A 54 -8.85 -23.49 7.02
C GLU A 54 -8.55 -22.58 5.83
N ALA A 55 -8.97 -21.29 5.86
CA ALA A 55 -8.69 -20.36 4.79
C ALA A 55 -7.29 -19.77 4.92
N LYS A 56 -6.65 -19.49 3.78
CA LYS A 56 -5.44 -18.68 3.76
C LYS A 56 -5.78 -17.25 4.18
N GLY A 57 -5.38 -16.86 5.39
CA GLY A 57 -5.44 -15.46 5.81
C GLY A 57 -4.57 -14.54 4.96
N VAL A 58 -4.85 -13.25 5.02
CA VAL A 58 -4.00 -12.20 4.47
C VAL A 58 -3.52 -11.30 5.60
N ARG A 59 -2.35 -10.69 5.40
CA ARG A 59 -1.84 -9.62 6.23
C ARG A 59 -1.60 -8.43 5.31
N LEU A 60 -2.35 -7.37 5.51
CA LEU A 60 -2.29 -6.13 4.76
C LEU A 60 -1.27 -5.21 5.43
N ASP A 61 -0.37 -4.60 4.67
CA ASP A 61 0.70 -3.78 5.24
C ASP A 61 0.13 -2.52 5.89
N VAL A 62 -0.68 -1.76 5.17
CA VAL A 62 -1.37 -0.56 5.67
C VAL A 62 -2.81 -0.55 5.17
N TYR A 63 -3.75 -0.72 6.07
CA TYR A 63 -5.18 -0.70 5.80
C TYR A 63 -5.82 0.56 6.36
N VAL A 64 -6.59 1.27 5.55
CA VAL A 64 -7.17 2.56 5.91
C VAL A 64 -8.58 2.71 5.37
N LYS A 65 -9.43 3.41 6.10
CA LYS A 65 -10.79 3.77 5.68
C LYS A 65 -10.97 5.28 5.61
N ASP A 66 -11.76 5.72 4.65
CA ASP A 66 -12.29 7.08 4.53
C ASP A 66 -13.75 7.00 4.06
N SER A 67 -14.69 7.33 4.95
CA SER A 67 -16.14 7.36 4.66
C SER A 67 -16.64 6.09 3.93
N ASP A 68 -16.70 6.15 2.60
CA ASP A 68 -17.19 5.10 1.71
C ASP A 68 -16.07 4.36 0.96
N LYS A 69 -14.79 4.62 1.29
CA LYS A 69 -13.62 4.05 0.64
C LYS A 69 -12.74 3.26 1.58
N VAL A 70 -12.12 2.25 1.02
CA VAL A 70 -11.11 1.42 1.71
C VAL A 70 -9.84 1.37 0.89
N PHE A 71 -8.71 1.57 1.55
CA PHE A 71 -7.39 1.54 0.93
C PHE A 71 -6.53 0.47 1.58
N ASP A 72 -5.89 -0.33 0.75
CA ASP A 72 -4.84 -1.27 1.12
C ASP A 72 -3.57 -0.85 0.40
N ILE A 73 -2.54 -0.45 1.15
CA ILE A 73 -1.28 0.04 0.59
C ILE A 73 -0.17 -0.94 0.94
N GLU A 74 0.39 -1.54 -0.09
CA GLU A 74 1.40 -2.58 -0.01
C GLU A 74 2.73 -2.11 -0.58
N ILE A 75 3.84 -2.36 0.13
CA ILE A 75 5.19 -2.19 -0.43
C ILE A 75 5.68 -3.52 -0.99
N GLN A 76 6.19 -3.52 -2.21
CA GLN A 76 6.64 -4.74 -2.87
C GLN A 76 8.09 -4.64 -3.30
N ASN A 77 8.97 -5.25 -2.52
CA ASN A 77 10.39 -5.38 -2.79
C ASN A 77 10.70 -6.69 -3.50
N GLY A 78 11.00 -6.66 -4.78
CA GLY A 78 11.37 -7.84 -5.55
C GLY A 78 10.21 -8.58 -6.21
N LYS A 79 10.51 -9.21 -7.32
CA LYS A 79 9.55 -9.88 -8.20
C LYS A 79 8.94 -11.10 -7.50
N LYS A 80 7.69 -11.00 -7.08
CA LYS A 80 6.87 -12.16 -6.71
C LYS A 80 5.93 -12.45 -7.89
N SER A 81 5.91 -13.70 -8.34
CA SER A 81 4.92 -14.16 -9.31
C SER A 81 3.51 -14.01 -8.75
N ASN A 82 2.52 -13.82 -9.62
CA ASN A 82 1.09 -13.83 -9.29
C ASN A 82 0.49 -12.57 -8.60
N LEU A 83 1.05 -11.38 -8.82
CA LEU A 83 0.51 -10.12 -8.29
C LEU A 83 -1.00 -9.98 -8.56
N GLY A 84 -1.47 -10.24 -9.80
CA GLY A 84 -2.89 -10.17 -10.14
C GLY A 84 -3.79 -11.16 -9.37
N LYS A 85 -3.28 -12.35 -9.00
CA LYS A 85 -4.05 -13.27 -8.15
C LYS A 85 -4.05 -12.82 -6.69
N ARG A 86 -2.96 -12.20 -6.23
CA ARG A 86 -2.88 -11.61 -4.88
C ARG A 86 -3.86 -10.46 -4.74
N THR A 87 -3.86 -9.51 -5.67
CA THR A 87 -4.78 -8.36 -5.62
C THR A 87 -6.25 -8.81 -5.61
N ARG A 88 -6.60 -9.82 -6.43
CA ARG A 88 -7.94 -10.41 -6.42
C ARG A 88 -8.28 -11.04 -5.06
N TYR A 89 -7.35 -11.76 -4.47
CA TYR A 89 -7.57 -12.41 -3.17
C TYR A 89 -7.68 -11.39 -2.04
N TYR A 90 -6.83 -10.37 -2.03
CA TYR A 90 -6.88 -9.27 -1.07
C TYR A 90 -8.22 -8.53 -1.15
N GLN A 91 -8.69 -8.23 -2.37
CA GLN A 91 -10.02 -7.65 -2.59
C GLN A 91 -11.13 -8.48 -1.93
N SER A 92 -11.14 -9.79 -2.18
CA SER A 92 -12.16 -10.68 -1.60
C SER A 92 -12.11 -10.71 -0.07
N MET A 93 -10.93 -10.65 0.51
CA MET A 93 -10.74 -10.64 1.97
C MET A 93 -11.22 -9.31 2.59
N ILE A 94 -10.94 -8.20 1.94
CA ILE A 94 -11.41 -6.86 2.33
C ILE A 94 -12.95 -6.82 2.27
N ASP A 95 -13.55 -7.34 1.22
CA ASP A 95 -15.01 -7.38 1.07
C ASP A 95 -15.68 -8.22 2.17
N ILE A 96 -15.10 -9.38 2.50
CA ILE A 96 -15.58 -10.24 3.59
C ILE A 96 -15.47 -9.52 4.95
N ASP A 97 -14.37 -8.80 5.19
CA ASP A 97 -14.14 -8.06 6.45
C ASP A 97 -15.10 -6.86 6.61
N ASN A 98 -15.52 -6.27 5.50
CA ASN A 98 -16.34 -5.05 5.51
C ASN A 98 -17.86 -5.33 5.39
N LEU A 99 -18.29 -6.46 4.82
CA LEU A 99 -19.70 -6.75 4.62
C LEU A 99 -20.23 -7.67 5.73
N LEU A 100 -21.00 -7.12 6.65
CA LEU A 100 -21.62 -7.88 7.73
C LEU A 100 -22.71 -8.83 7.20
N LYS A 101 -22.91 -9.95 7.88
CA LYS A 101 -23.96 -10.91 7.56
C LYS A 101 -25.34 -10.23 7.54
N GLY A 102 -26.04 -10.34 6.41
CA GLY A 102 -27.38 -9.76 6.21
C GLY A 102 -27.38 -8.31 5.72
N ALA A 103 -26.21 -7.67 5.59
CA ALA A 103 -26.13 -6.37 4.96
C ALA A 103 -26.37 -6.45 3.45
N SER A 104 -26.84 -5.35 2.85
CA SER A 104 -26.97 -5.23 1.40
C SER A 104 -25.60 -5.15 0.74
N TYR A 105 -25.44 -5.71 -0.46
CA TYR A 105 -24.23 -5.53 -1.27
C TYR A 105 -23.92 -4.07 -1.60
N THR A 106 -24.93 -3.18 -1.57
CA THR A 106 -24.75 -1.73 -1.74
C THR A 106 -23.97 -1.08 -0.60
N ALA A 107 -23.74 -1.80 0.51
CA ALA A 107 -22.92 -1.35 1.63
C ALA A 107 -21.42 -1.66 1.45
N LEU A 108 -21.03 -2.36 0.38
CA LEU A 108 -19.61 -2.52 0.06
C LEU A 108 -18.99 -1.17 -0.31
N ASN A 109 -17.88 -0.88 0.32
CA ASN A 109 -17.09 0.32 0.05
C ASN A 109 -16.40 0.22 -1.32
N GLU A 110 -16.18 1.37 -1.95
CA GLU A 110 -15.19 1.46 -3.01
C GLU A 110 -13.80 1.11 -2.45
N SER A 111 -13.04 0.26 -3.13
CA SER A 111 -11.79 -0.29 -2.60
C SER A 111 -10.64 -0.11 -3.55
N TYR A 112 -9.53 0.36 -2.99
CA TYR A 112 -8.28 0.58 -3.69
C TYR A 112 -7.20 -0.34 -3.13
N ILE A 113 -6.69 -1.24 -3.97
CA ILE A 113 -5.51 -2.06 -3.65
C ILE A 113 -4.33 -1.45 -4.36
N ILE A 114 -3.41 -0.89 -3.59
CA ILE A 114 -2.29 -0.09 -4.07
C ILE A 114 -1.00 -0.84 -3.81
N PHE A 115 -0.24 -1.14 -4.86
CA PHE A 115 1.09 -1.72 -4.75
C PHE A 115 2.15 -0.71 -5.16
N LEU A 116 3.09 -0.45 -4.27
CA LEU A 116 4.28 0.35 -4.50
C LEU A 116 5.45 -0.60 -4.80
N CYS A 117 5.80 -0.77 -6.08
CA CYS A 117 6.79 -1.74 -6.52
C CYS A 117 8.15 -1.06 -6.75
N THR A 118 9.22 -1.64 -6.18
CA THR A 118 10.60 -1.22 -6.45
C THR A 118 11.15 -1.80 -7.78
N PHE A 119 10.28 -2.34 -8.60
CA PHE A 119 10.58 -2.93 -9.91
C PHE A 119 9.35 -2.81 -10.82
N ASP A 120 9.52 -3.03 -12.14
CA ASP A 120 8.37 -3.09 -13.06
C ASP A 120 7.73 -4.50 -13.05
N PRO A 121 6.53 -4.67 -12.48
CA PRO A 121 5.89 -5.97 -12.38
C PRO A 121 5.36 -6.52 -13.71
N PHE A 122 5.18 -5.66 -14.72
CA PHE A 122 4.60 -6.01 -16.03
C PHE A 122 5.59 -5.86 -17.19
N GLU A 123 6.80 -5.34 -16.94
CA GLU A 123 7.87 -5.16 -17.93
C GLU A 123 7.42 -4.31 -19.15
N LYS A 124 6.58 -3.30 -18.90
CA LYS A 124 6.07 -2.36 -19.94
C LYS A 124 6.64 -0.96 -19.81
N GLY A 125 7.42 -0.67 -18.77
CA GLY A 125 8.06 0.61 -18.56
C GLY A 125 7.11 1.75 -18.17
N LEU A 126 5.85 1.45 -17.82
CA LEU A 126 4.95 2.49 -17.33
C LEU A 126 5.19 2.76 -15.85
N PRO A 127 5.11 4.02 -15.40
CA PRO A 127 5.25 4.36 -13.98
C PRO A 127 4.04 3.96 -13.15
N HIS A 128 2.86 3.84 -13.79
CA HIS A 128 1.61 3.55 -13.14
C HIS A 128 0.71 2.67 -14.01
N TYR A 129 0.03 1.71 -13.39
CA TYR A 129 -0.92 0.79 -14.01
C TYR A 129 -2.20 0.77 -13.19
N THR A 130 -3.31 1.23 -13.76
CA THR A 130 -4.65 1.13 -13.18
C THR A 130 -5.42 -0.02 -13.79
N PHE A 131 -5.99 -0.88 -12.94
CA PHE A 131 -6.84 -1.99 -13.37
C PHE A 131 -8.24 -1.83 -12.79
N LYS A 132 -9.23 -1.87 -13.68
CA LYS A 132 -10.66 -1.88 -13.39
C LYS A 132 -11.35 -2.97 -14.20
N THR A 133 -12.54 -3.37 -13.77
CA THR A 133 -13.38 -4.25 -14.57
C THR A 133 -13.87 -3.49 -15.80
N CYS A 134 -13.80 -4.11 -16.98
CA CYS A 134 -14.29 -3.52 -18.23
C CYS A 134 -15.17 -4.51 -18.99
N CYS A 135 -16.17 -4.01 -19.73
CA CYS A 135 -16.94 -4.79 -20.68
C CYS A 135 -16.12 -4.92 -21.98
N LEU A 136 -15.79 -6.14 -22.39
CA LEU A 136 -15.00 -6.38 -23.61
C LEU A 136 -15.75 -6.04 -24.90
N GLN A 137 -17.08 -6.08 -24.88
CA GLN A 137 -17.92 -5.78 -26.03
C GLN A 137 -18.16 -4.29 -26.22
N ASP A 138 -18.11 -3.53 -25.14
CA ASP A 138 -18.32 -2.09 -25.14
C ASP A 138 -17.59 -1.47 -23.92
N SER A 139 -16.54 -0.74 -24.17
CA SER A 139 -15.71 -0.12 -23.13
C SER A 139 -16.38 1.05 -22.39
N GLU A 140 -17.51 1.57 -22.89
CA GLU A 140 -18.29 2.60 -22.23
C GLU A 140 -19.21 2.03 -21.13
N VAL A 141 -19.43 0.70 -21.14
CA VAL A 141 -20.23 0.02 -20.12
C VAL A 141 -19.41 -0.21 -18.87
N ASP A 142 -19.72 0.52 -17.80
CA ASP A 142 -19.12 0.39 -16.48
C ASP A 142 -20.03 -0.43 -15.56
N ILE A 143 -19.52 -1.54 -15.02
CA ILE A 143 -20.25 -2.39 -14.06
C ILE A 143 -20.37 -1.73 -12.68
N LYS A 144 -19.57 -0.71 -12.39
CA LYS A 144 -19.56 0.06 -11.14
C LYS A 144 -19.33 -0.81 -9.89
N ASP A 145 -18.40 -1.77 -9.98
CA ASP A 145 -18.07 -2.66 -8.87
C ASP A 145 -17.22 -1.99 -7.79
N GLY A 146 -16.66 -0.81 -8.06
CA GLY A 146 -15.84 -0.06 -7.11
C GLY A 146 -14.50 -0.73 -6.71
N ALA A 147 -14.07 -1.76 -7.46
CA ALA A 147 -12.84 -2.51 -7.17
C ALA A 147 -11.68 -2.03 -8.05
N ILE A 148 -10.80 -1.23 -7.49
CA ILE A 148 -9.70 -0.57 -8.21
C ILE A 148 -8.35 -1.14 -7.74
N LYS A 149 -7.45 -1.39 -8.68
CA LYS A 149 -6.08 -1.81 -8.37
C LYS A 149 -5.11 -0.82 -9.01
N GLU A 150 -4.23 -0.27 -8.18
CA GLU A 150 -3.24 0.72 -8.56
C GLU A 150 -1.85 0.16 -8.32
N ILE A 151 -1.07 0.01 -9.37
CA ILE A 151 0.27 -0.57 -9.29
C ILE A 151 1.28 0.47 -9.76
N PHE A 152 2.10 0.94 -8.85
CA PHE A 152 3.14 1.92 -9.13
C PHE A 152 4.49 1.23 -9.31
N ASN A 153 5.21 1.64 -10.33
CA ASN A 153 6.53 1.16 -10.70
C ASN A 153 7.56 2.27 -10.44
N ALA A 154 8.32 2.15 -9.35
CA ALA A 154 9.28 3.17 -8.97
C ALA A 154 10.41 3.35 -10.01
N THR A 155 10.79 2.30 -10.73
CA THR A 155 11.91 2.37 -11.70
C THR A 155 11.60 3.23 -12.92
N ALA A 156 10.33 3.55 -13.16
CA ALA A 156 9.89 4.36 -14.30
C ALA A 156 9.56 5.82 -13.90
N TYR A 157 9.96 6.28 -12.73
CA TYR A 157 9.65 7.61 -12.22
C TYR A 157 9.94 8.76 -13.21
N ALA A 158 10.99 8.63 -14.01
CA ALA A 158 11.42 9.66 -14.98
C ALA A 158 10.43 9.83 -16.15
N THR A 159 9.53 8.88 -16.37
CA THR A 159 8.50 8.95 -17.43
C THR A 159 7.15 9.39 -16.90
N GLU A 160 7.01 9.55 -15.57
CA GLU A 160 5.77 10.04 -14.94
C GLU A 160 5.58 11.53 -15.24
N GLN A 161 4.38 11.90 -15.69
CA GLN A 161 4.03 13.28 -16.04
C GLN A 161 3.64 14.12 -14.84
N ASP A 162 3.06 13.47 -13.82
CA ASP A 162 2.72 14.14 -12.57
C ASP A 162 3.97 14.31 -11.71
N VAL A 163 4.35 15.55 -11.45
CA VAL A 163 5.59 15.88 -10.74
C VAL A 163 5.62 15.37 -9.31
N GLU A 164 4.46 15.31 -8.64
CA GLU A 164 4.34 14.82 -7.26
C GLU A 164 4.48 13.29 -7.21
N ILE A 165 3.84 12.58 -8.13
CA ILE A 165 3.97 11.12 -8.25
C ILE A 165 5.41 10.78 -8.65
N SER A 166 5.98 11.48 -9.63
CA SER A 166 7.37 11.29 -10.07
C SER A 166 8.36 11.44 -8.92
N ALA A 167 8.22 12.50 -8.09
CA ALA A 167 9.09 12.74 -6.94
C ALA A 167 8.99 11.60 -5.91
N PHE A 168 7.78 11.11 -5.64
CA PHE A 168 7.58 10.01 -4.72
C PHE A 168 8.14 8.67 -5.25
N LEU A 169 7.91 8.36 -6.53
CA LEU A 169 8.48 7.16 -7.16
C LEU A 169 10.01 7.21 -7.20
N LYS A 170 10.60 8.39 -7.47
CA LYS A 170 12.04 8.61 -7.39
C LYS A 170 12.55 8.32 -5.98
N TYR A 171 11.85 8.80 -4.96
CA TYR A 171 12.23 8.53 -3.57
C TYR A 171 12.20 7.04 -3.23
N ILE A 172 11.20 6.29 -3.72
CA ILE A 172 11.16 4.83 -3.56
C ILE A 172 12.36 4.15 -4.24
N ASP A 173 12.70 4.56 -5.46
CA ASP A 173 13.77 3.94 -6.26
C ASP A 173 15.16 4.30 -5.74
N SER A 174 15.47 5.59 -5.65
CA SER A 174 16.81 6.12 -5.35
C SER A 174 17.04 6.52 -3.90
N LYS A 175 16.01 6.61 -3.05
CA LYS A 175 16.00 7.15 -1.67
C LYS A 175 16.33 8.65 -1.62
N GLU A 176 16.31 9.33 -2.76
CA GLU A 176 16.58 10.76 -2.88
C GLU A 176 15.27 11.54 -2.75
N ALA A 177 15.11 12.28 -1.65
CA ALA A 177 13.99 13.20 -1.46
C ALA A 177 14.17 14.43 -2.36
N THR A 178 13.11 14.84 -3.04
CA THR A 178 13.17 15.93 -4.04
C THR A 178 12.02 16.92 -3.95
N ASP A 179 11.11 16.73 -2.99
CA ASP A 179 10.03 17.67 -2.67
C ASP A 179 9.70 17.61 -1.17
N ASP A 180 8.90 18.55 -0.70
CA ASP A 180 8.55 18.71 0.73
C ASP A 180 7.94 17.44 1.33
N PHE A 181 7.18 16.67 0.55
CA PHE A 181 6.56 15.44 1.03
C PHE A 181 7.57 14.32 1.24
N THR A 182 8.43 14.10 0.26
CA THR A 182 9.49 13.09 0.37
C THR A 182 10.53 13.48 1.41
N ASP A 183 10.79 14.78 1.61
CA ASP A 183 11.61 15.28 2.72
C ASP A 183 10.99 14.98 4.08
N LYS A 184 9.67 15.18 4.25
CA LYS A 184 8.95 14.79 5.48
C LYS A 184 9.10 13.28 5.76
N ILE A 185 8.88 12.44 4.75
CA ILE A 185 9.04 10.99 4.89
C ILE A 185 10.49 10.64 5.30
N ASN A 186 11.46 11.18 4.57
CA ASN A 186 12.88 10.93 4.83
C ASN A 186 13.28 11.37 6.26
N HIS A 187 12.78 12.50 6.71
CA HIS A 187 13.01 12.97 8.07
C HIS A 187 12.45 11.99 9.13
N ILE A 188 11.25 11.45 8.93
CA ILE A 188 10.67 10.44 9.83
C ILE A 188 11.52 9.16 9.82
N VAL A 189 11.98 8.72 8.66
CA VAL A 189 12.87 7.55 8.51
C VAL A 189 14.17 7.75 9.32
N GLU A 190 14.82 8.89 9.19
CA GLU A 190 16.06 9.16 9.92
C GLU A 190 15.83 9.29 11.45
N LEU A 191 14.74 9.92 11.87
CA LEU A 191 14.37 9.96 13.28
C LEU A 191 14.05 8.57 13.84
N ALA A 192 13.41 7.69 13.07
CA ALA A 192 13.13 6.33 13.49
C ALA A 192 14.42 5.55 13.78
N LYS A 193 15.44 5.69 12.96
CA LYS A 193 16.73 5.00 13.11
C LYS A 193 17.44 5.31 14.43
N ILE A 194 17.22 6.47 15.00
CA ILE A 194 17.81 6.89 16.29
C ILE A 194 16.87 6.71 17.49
N ASN A 195 15.62 6.35 17.25
CA ASN A 195 14.60 6.18 18.28
C ASN A 195 14.75 4.83 18.99
N GLU A 196 15.02 4.84 20.30
CA GLU A 196 15.25 3.63 21.10
C GLU A 196 14.03 2.71 21.15
N LYS A 197 12.80 3.26 21.17
CA LYS A 197 11.57 2.45 21.14
C LYS A 197 11.44 1.73 19.80
N PHE A 198 11.64 2.43 18.68
CA PHE A 198 11.63 1.83 17.35
C PHE A 198 12.63 0.70 17.24
N LYS A 199 13.86 0.91 17.72
CA LYS A 199 14.91 -0.11 17.72
C LYS A 199 14.49 -1.35 18.52
N GLY A 200 13.96 -1.14 19.74
CA GLY A 200 13.49 -2.23 20.59
C GLY A 200 12.35 -3.04 19.95
N ASP A 201 11.37 -2.36 19.39
CA ASP A 201 10.21 -3.00 18.72
C ASP A 201 10.65 -3.77 17.46
N TYR A 202 11.58 -3.22 16.67
CA TYR A 202 12.15 -3.88 15.49
C TYR A 202 12.89 -5.16 15.85
N LEU A 203 13.73 -5.11 16.90
CA LEU A 203 14.45 -6.29 17.39
C LEU A 203 13.48 -7.36 17.91
N ALA A 204 12.48 -6.96 18.69
CA ALA A 204 11.48 -7.89 19.24
C ALA A 204 10.63 -8.58 18.16
N MET A 205 10.28 -7.86 17.08
CA MET A 205 9.55 -8.44 15.94
C MET A 205 10.38 -9.54 15.27
N ASN A 206 11.66 -9.29 15.02
CA ASN A 206 12.53 -10.25 14.35
C ASN A 206 12.80 -11.52 15.19
N ILE A 207 12.83 -11.42 16.50
CA ILE A 207 12.95 -12.60 17.39
C ILE A 207 11.72 -13.50 17.22
N ARG A 208 10.51 -12.91 17.20
CA ARG A 208 9.25 -13.67 17.02
C ARG A 208 9.16 -14.36 15.66
N GLU A 209 9.68 -13.75 14.60
CA GLU A 209 9.70 -14.37 13.27
C GLU A 209 10.69 -15.54 13.18
N THR A 210 11.78 -15.52 13.94
CA THR A 210 12.75 -16.62 14.00
C THR A 210 12.27 -17.80 14.85
N ASP A 211 11.39 -17.58 15.81
CA ASP A 211 10.87 -18.64 16.71
C ASP A 211 9.68 -19.42 16.08
N ILE A 212 9.21 -19.03 14.90
CA ILE A 212 8.06 -19.66 14.19
C ILE A 212 8.52 -20.67 13.11
N TYR A 213 9.86 -20.86 12.93
CA TYR A 213 10.41 -21.82 11.96
C TYR A 213 11.20 -22.94 12.62
#